data_62f05fc104d546e649b1863a5bb5e3d9
#
_entry.id   62f05fc104d546e649b1863a5bb5e3d9
#
_cell.length_a   1.000
_cell.length_b   1.000
_cell.length_c   1.000
_cell.angle_alpha   90.00
_cell.angle_beta   90.00
_cell.angle_gamma   90.00
#
_symmetry.space_group_name_H-M   'P 1'
#
loop_
_entity.id
_entity.type
_entity.pdbx_description
1 polymer ?
#
loop_
_entity_poly.entity_id
_entity_poly.type
_entity_poly.pdbx_seq_one_letter_code
_entity_poly.pdbx_strand_id
1 'polypeptide(L)'
;MSNFQTAANEFLESIDLSPMLEDDLDGELVLEINQNFSLVFGFDQTTETCVLRILFNDLPTDTRVLTELLQNSNTLDVAGYNLTFGLEVAHSSAYGEIRIPDSDFDVTHLRQVFPVFLQVSEWYAEVKVGAAPELSSQNHPQMWM
;
A
#
# COMPACT_ATOMS: atom_id res chain seq x y z
N MET A 1 -16.13 11.92 12.97
CA MET A 1 -15.70 10.66 12.34
C MET A 1 -14.90 10.99 11.08
N SER A 2 -13.74 10.39 10.92
CA SER A 2 -12.92 10.65 9.76
C SER A 2 -13.50 9.93 8.53
N ASN A 3 -13.19 10.45 7.35
CA ASN A 3 -13.54 9.79 6.11
C ASN A 3 -12.84 8.44 5.99
N PHE A 4 -11.66 8.32 6.58
CA PHE A 4 -10.92 7.07 6.61
C PHE A 4 -11.74 5.94 7.24
N GLN A 5 -12.32 6.20 8.40
CA GLN A 5 -13.09 5.19 9.11
C GLN A 5 -14.29 4.71 8.30
N THR A 6 -15.05 5.66 7.75
CA THR A 6 -16.21 5.34 6.94
C THR A 6 -15.82 4.51 5.72
N ALA A 7 -14.78 4.94 5.03
CA ALA A 7 -14.29 4.23 3.84
C ALA A 7 -13.74 2.85 4.19
N ALA A 8 -13.01 2.73 5.29
CA ALA A 8 -12.44 1.45 5.71
C ALA A 8 -13.55 0.45 6.03
N ASN A 9 -14.61 0.88 6.71
CA ASN A 9 -15.72 0.00 7.04
C ASN A 9 -16.50 -0.44 5.80
N GLU A 10 -16.72 0.47 4.85
CA GLU A 10 -17.36 0.12 3.59
C GLU A 10 -16.52 -0.89 2.80
N PHE A 11 -15.21 -0.70 2.80
CA PHE A 11 -14.30 -1.61 2.11
C PHE A 11 -14.32 -3.00 2.74
N LEU A 12 -14.28 -3.07 4.07
CA LEU A 12 -14.34 -4.35 4.79
C LEU A 12 -15.64 -5.09 4.49
N GLU A 13 -16.77 -4.39 4.48
CA GLU A 13 -18.04 -5.02 4.12
C GLU A 13 -18.02 -5.58 2.69
N SER A 14 -17.37 -4.86 1.77
CA SER A 14 -17.32 -5.29 0.36
C SER A 14 -16.51 -6.57 0.15
N ILE A 15 -15.64 -6.91 1.08
CA ILE A 15 -14.83 -8.14 1.03
C ILE A 15 -15.26 -9.14 2.12
N ASP A 16 -16.46 -8.98 2.65
CA ASP A 16 -17.09 -9.89 3.63
C ASP A 16 -16.34 -9.99 4.97
N LEU A 17 -15.73 -8.89 5.40
CA LEU A 17 -15.08 -8.80 6.70
C LEU A 17 -15.89 -7.91 7.64
N SER A 18 -15.71 -8.14 8.94
CA SER A 18 -16.39 -7.36 9.96
C SER A 18 -15.88 -5.93 9.98
N PRO A 19 -16.77 -4.94 10.23
CA PRO A 19 -16.32 -3.55 10.34
C PRO A 19 -15.43 -3.34 11.55
N MET A 20 -14.64 -2.26 11.50
CA MET A 20 -13.79 -1.86 12.62
C MET A 20 -14.65 -1.39 13.78
N LEU A 21 -14.27 -1.76 15.00
CA LEU A 21 -14.91 -1.25 16.21
C LEU A 21 -14.40 0.17 16.49
N GLU A 22 -15.19 0.95 17.26
CA GLU A 22 -14.77 2.31 17.63
C GLU A 22 -13.43 2.34 18.32
N ASP A 23 -13.13 1.34 19.14
CA ASP A 23 -11.86 1.23 19.84
C ASP A 23 -10.67 1.05 18.89
N ASP A 24 -10.91 0.61 17.68
CA ASP A 24 -9.87 0.41 16.66
C ASP A 24 -9.61 1.68 15.84
N LEU A 25 -10.33 2.77 16.14
CA LEU A 25 -10.23 4.02 15.35
C LEU A 25 -8.88 4.70 15.48
N ASP A 26 -8.22 4.53 16.61
CA ASP A 26 -6.88 5.05 16.83
C ASP A 26 -5.82 4.10 16.30
N GLY A 27 -6.25 2.97 15.77
CA GLY A 27 -5.38 1.94 15.26
C GLY A 27 -5.29 1.95 13.77
N GLU A 28 -4.73 0.87 13.28
CA GLU A 28 -4.53 0.65 11.87
C GLU A 28 -5.34 -0.57 11.44
N LEU A 29 -5.89 -0.52 10.24
CA LEU A 29 -6.49 -1.70 9.64
C LEU A 29 -5.38 -2.53 9.02
N VAL A 30 -5.18 -3.75 9.52
CA VAL A 30 -4.15 -4.65 9.01
C VAL A 30 -4.81 -5.83 8.31
N LEU A 31 -4.45 -6.05 7.06
CA LEU A 31 -4.92 -7.17 6.28
C LEU A 31 -3.72 -8.02 5.87
N GLU A 32 -3.64 -9.23 6.43
CA GLU A 32 -2.59 -10.17 6.02
C GLU A 32 -3.00 -10.82 4.71
N ILE A 33 -2.18 -10.65 3.69
CA ILE A 33 -2.45 -11.24 2.36
C ILE A 33 -1.83 -12.63 2.29
N ASN A 34 -0.58 -12.75 2.76
CA ASN A 34 0.11 -14.03 2.86
C ASN A 34 1.30 -13.89 3.81
N GLN A 35 2.17 -14.89 3.87
CA GLN A 35 3.32 -14.88 4.77
C GLN A 35 4.34 -13.80 4.44
N ASN A 36 4.31 -13.25 3.23
CA ASN A 36 5.35 -12.38 2.74
C ASN A 36 4.99 -10.89 2.80
N PHE A 37 3.71 -10.56 2.87
CA PHE A 37 3.31 -9.15 2.93
C PHE A 37 1.95 -8.95 3.55
N SER A 38 1.76 -7.73 4.07
CA SER A 38 0.52 -7.29 4.69
C SER A 38 0.16 -5.90 4.18
N LEU A 39 -1.12 -5.58 4.20
CA LEU A 39 -1.58 -4.22 3.92
C LEU A 39 -1.92 -3.56 5.25
N VAL A 40 -1.45 -2.33 5.43
CA VAL A 40 -1.69 -1.55 6.65
C VAL A 40 -2.26 -0.20 6.24
N PHE A 41 -3.50 0.04 6.62
CA PHE A 41 -4.18 1.30 6.32
C PHE A 41 -4.42 2.02 7.63
N GLY A 42 -3.98 3.27 7.72
CA GLY A 42 -4.10 4.04 8.94
C GLY A 42 -4.44 5.49 8.68
N PHE A 43 -4.74 6.20 9.76
CA PHE A 43 -5.04 7.63 9.73
C PHE A 43 -4.07 8.36 10.64
N ASP A 44 -3.34 9.31 10.08
CA ASP A 44 -2.43 10.17 10.83
C ASP A 44 -3.21 11.41 11.28
N GLN A 45 -3.54 11.49 12.57
CA GLN A 45 -4.33 12.58 13.12
C GLN A 45 -3.59 13.91 13.07
N THR A 46 -2.26 13.88 13.17
CA THR A 46 -1.45 15.10 13.17
C THR A 46 -1.54 15.83 11.84
N THR A 47 -1.49 15.09 10.74
CA THR A 47 -1.53 15.66 9.39
C THR A 47 -2.89 15.51 8.72
N GLU A 48 -3.84 14.84 9.37
CA GLU A 48 -5.16 14.52 8.83
C GLU A 48 -5.03 13.83 7.48
N THR A 49 -4.15 12.83 7.42
CA THR A 49 -3.81 12.12 6.19
C THR A 49 -4.06 10.62 6.38
N CYS A 50 -4.68 10.01 5.39
CA CYS A 50 -4.80 8.57 5.31
C CYS A 50 -3.50 8.00 4.76
N VAL A 51 -2.93 7.04 5.46
CA VAL A 51 -1.64 6.41 5.11
C VAL A 51 -1.92 4.97 4.73
N LEU A 52 -1.71 4.64 3.48
CA LEU A 52 -1.97 3.32 2.95
C LEU A 52 -0.63 2.67 2.62
N ARG A 53 -0.31 1.55 3.26
CA ARG A 53 0.97 0.88 3.11
C ARG A 53 0.81 -0.58 2.72
N ILE A 54 1.75 -1.04 1.91
CA ILE A 54 2.03 -2.46 1.77
C ILE A 54 3.35 -2.71 2.48
N LEU A 55 3.36 -3.65 3.43
CA LEU A 55 4.56 -4.05 4.15
C LEU A 55 5.07 -5.36 3.55
N PHE A 56 6.36 -5.36 3.19
CA PHE A 56 7.06 -6.59 2.82
C PHE A 56 7.69 -7.13 4.08
N ASN A 57 7.39 -8.38 4.43
CA ASN A 57 7.77 -8.94 5.73
C ASN A 57 9.25 -9.26 5.88
N ASP A 58 10.07 -8.81 4.93
CA ASP A 58 11.52 -8.93 5.01
C ASP A 58 12.17 -7.60 4.68
N LEU A 59 13.32 -7.35 5.32
CA LEU A 59 14.15 -6.19 5.00
C LEU A 59 15.18 -6.65 3.97
N PRO A 60 15.15 -6.11 2.76
CA PRO A 60 16.13 -6.52 1.76
C PRO A 60 17.52 -6.09 2.17
N THR A 61 18.48 -7.03 2.11
CA THR A 61 19.90 -6.76 2.37
C THR A 61 20.70 -6.70 1.07
N ASP A 62 20.11 -7.16 -0.02
CA ASP A 62 20.73 -7.15 -1.33
C ASP A 62 20.68 -5.72 -1.91
N THR A 63 21.83 -5.15 -2.21
CA THR A 63 21.93 -3.81 -2.78
C THR A 63 21.13 -3.68 -4.08
N ARG A 64 21.06 -4.74 -4.88
CA ARG A 64 20.27 -4.74 -6.11
C ARG A 64 18.80 -4.54 -5.83
N VAL A 65 18.26 -5.23 -4.83
CA VAL A 65 16.84 -5.11 -4.47
C VAL A 65 16.58 -3.69 -3.94
N LEU A 66 17.44 -3.18 -3.07
CA LEU A 66 17.31 -1.81 -2.55
C LEU A 66 17.32 -0.78 -3.69
N THR A 67 18.22 -0.96 -4.65
CA THR A 67 18.32 -0.07 -5.80
C THR A 67 17.05 -0.09 -6.62
N GLU A 68 16.47 -1.27 -6.87
CA GLU A 68 15.22 -1.42 -7.61
C GLU A 68 14.06 -0.71 -6.89
N LEU A 69 13.97 -0.85 -5.58
CA LEU A 69 12.94 -0.15 -4.81
C LEU A 69 13.07 1.36 -4.94
N LEU A 70 14.30 1.88 -4.79
CA LEU A 70 14.52 3.32 -4.88
C LEU A 70 14.26 3.86 -6.27
N GLN A 71 14.68 3.14 -7.30
CA GLN A 71 14.49 3.57 -8.69
C GLN A 71 13.01 3.59 -9.09
N ASN A 72 12.19 2.72 -8.48
CA ASN A 72 10.78 2.64 -8.79
C ASN A 72 9.90 3.45 -7.84
N SER A 73 10.48 4.14 -6.86
CA SER A 73 9.74 5.05 -6.00
C SER A 73 9.23 6.23 -6.85
N ASN A 74 7.97 6.58 -6.68
CA ASN A 74 7.29 7.65 -7.42
C ASN A 74 7.07 7.39 -8.92
N THR A 75 7.29 6.17 -9.39
CA THR A 75 7.04 5.85 -10.80
C THR A 75 5.60 5.41 -11.05
N LEU A 76 4.88 5.06 -10.00
CA LEU A 76 3.50 4.61 -10.07
C LEU A 76 2.63 5.53 -9.23
N ASP A 77 1.52 5.99 -9.79
CA ASP A 77 0.54 6.74 -9.01
C ASP A 77 -0.82 6.04 -9.03
N VAL A 78 -1.62 6.30 -8.00
CA VAL A 78 -2.99 5.83 -7.90
C VAL A 78 -3.86 7.03 -7.61
N ALA A 79 -4.80 7.33 -8.52
CA ALA A 79 -5.70 8.47 -8.39
C ALA A 79 -4.97 9.81 -8.17
N GLY A 80 -3.79 9.95 -8.76
CA GLY A 80 -2.99 11.17 -8.63
C GLY A 80 -2.06 11.21 -7.43
N TYR A 81 -1.98 10.15 -6.65
CA TYR A 81 -1.11 10.07 -5.46
C TYR A 81 0.00 9.08 -5.70
N ASN A 82 1.24 9.51 -5.49
CA ASN A 82 2.41 8.70 -5.79
C ASN A 82 2.64 7.60 -4.76
N LEU A 83 3.05 6.44 -5.26
CA LEU A 83 3.55 5.35 -4.43
C LEU A 83 5.04 5.57 -4.18
N THR A 84 5.42 5.66 -2.91
CA THR A 84 6.82 5.79 -2.49
C THR A 84 7.24 4.54 -1.75
N PHE A 85 8.51 4.15 -1.92
CA PHE A 85 9.08 3.01 -1.20
C PHE A 85 10.00 3.50 -0.09
N GLY A 86 10.04 2.77 1.00
CA GLY A 86 10.88 3.08 2.15
C GLY A 86 11.27 1.83 2.91
N LEU A 87 12.12 2.04 3.92
CA LEU A 87 12.60 0.98 4.78
C LEU A 87 12.25 1.33 6.22
N GLU A 88 11.68 0.37 6.94
CA GLU A 88 11.41 0.51 8.35
C GLU A 88 12.31 -0.46 9.12
N VAL A 89 13.48 0.05 9.51
CA VAL A 89 14.53 -0.78 10.11
C VAL A 89 14.08 -1.35 11.46
N ALA A 90 13.30 -0.59 12.22
CA ALA A 90 12.81 -1.03 13.53
C ALA A 90 11.96 -2.31 13.43
N HIS A 91 11.25 -2.50 12.33
CA HIS A 91 10.41 -3.67 12.08
C HIS A 91 11.01 -4.62 11.05
N SER A 92 12.24 -4.36 10.62
CA SER A 92 12.93 -5.20 9.64
C SER A 92 12.10 -5.43 8.38
N SER A 93 11.50 -4.35 7.86
CA SER A 93 10.64 -4.45 6.69
C SER A 93 10.88 -3.30 5.71
N ALA A 94 10.62 -3.58 4.44
CA ALA A 94 10.46 -2.54 3.42
C ALA A 94 8.97 -2.29 3.24
N TYR A 95 8.61 -1.14 2.70
CA TYR A 95 7.20 -0.83 2.48
C TYR A 95 7.01 0.06 1.25
N GLY A 96 5.81 0.00 0.69
CA GLY A 96 5.31 0.99 -0.25
C GLY A 96 4.20 1.79 0.41
N GLU A 97 4.11 3.08 0.12
CA GLU A 97 3.19 3.97 0.83
C GLU A 97 2.53 4.95 -0.12
N ILE A 98 1.23 5.14 0.07
CA ILE A 98 0.45 6.19 -0.59
C ILE A 98 -0.20 7.02 0.52
N ARG A 99 -0.09 8.34 0.43
CA ARG A 99 -0.71 9.26 1.38
C ARG A 99 -1.78 10.08 0.68
N ILE A 100 -2.98 10.09 1.26
CA ILE A 100 -4.13 10.80 0.70
C ILE A 100 -4.74 11.66 1.81
N PRO A 101 -4.89 12.97 1.62
CA PRO A 101 -5.55 13.80 2.61
C PRO A 101 -6.95 13.27 2.94
N ASP A 102 -7.32 13.25 4.22
CA ASP A 102 -8.61 12.69 4.63
C ASP A 102 -9.79 13.38 3.96
N SER A 103 -9.65 14.69 3.68
CA SER A 103 -10.70 15.45 3.00
C SER A 103 -11.00 14.94 1.59
N ASP A 104 -10.04 14.28 0.94
CA ASP A 104 -10.20 13.73 -0.40
C ASP A 104 -10.46 12.22 -0.39
N PHE A 105 -10.36 11.59 0.77
CA PHE A 105 -10.37 10.14 0.89
C PHE A 105 -11.78 9.56 0.90
N ASP A 106 -11.98 8.50 0.14
CA ASP A 106 -13.23 7.73 0.16
C ASP A 106 -12.94 6.26 -0.16
N VAL A 107 -13.99 5.45 -0.17
CA VAL A 107 -13.85 4.01 -0.41
C VAL A 107 -13.35 3.71 -1.82
N THR A 108 -13.58 4.60 -2.78
CA THR A 108 -13.09 4.43 -4.15
C THR A 108 -11.57 4.38 -4.18
N HIS A 109 -10.91 5.19 -3.36
CA HIS A 109 -9.45 5.15 -3.23
C HIS A 109 -8.97 3.78 -2.75
N LEU A 110 -9.62 3.22 -1.74
CA LEU A 110 -9.26 1.88 -1.24
C LEU A 110 -9.45 0.82 -2.32
N ARG A 111 -10.53 0.90 -3.09
CA ARG A 111 -10.79 -0.05 -4.18
C ARG A 111 -9.77 0.07 -5.30
N GLN A 112 -9.22 1.25 -5.51
CA GLN A 112 -8.17 1.46 -6.51
C GLN A 112 -6.80 1.04 -6.01
N VAL A 113 -6.51 1.30 -4.74
CA VAL A 113 -5.20 1.00 -4.13
C VAL A 113 -5.02 -0.50 -3.92
N PHE A 114 -6.06 -1.20 -3.50
CA PHE A 114 -5.95 -2.62 -3.16
C PHE A 114 -5.37 -3.47 -4.31
N PRO A 115 -5.93 -3.43 -5.54
CA PRO A 115 -5.35 -4.22 -6.64
C PRO A 115 -3.94 -3.75 -7.03
N VAL A 116 -3.64 -2.45 -6.89
CA VAL A 116 -2.30 -1.96 -7.17
C VAL A 116 -1.29 -2.53 -6.17
N PHE A 117 -1.66 -2.60 -4.89
CA PHE A 117 -0.78 -3.19 -3.87
C PHE A 117 -0.56 -4.68 -4.13
N LEU A 118 -1.58 -5.41 -4.59
CA LEU A 118 -1.39 -6.81 -4.99
C LEU A 118 -0.38 -6.93 -6.13
N GLN A 119 -0.48 -6.04 -7.11
CA GLN A 119 0.45 -6.00 -8.22
C GLN A 119 1.88 -5.67 -7.75
N VAL A 120 2.00 -4.72 -6.82
CA VAL A 120 3.30 -4.36 -6.24
C VAL A 120 3.92 -5.55 -5.52
N SER A 121 3.11 -6.35 -4.81
CA SER A 121 3.61 -7.54 -4.13
C SER A 121 4.18 -8.56 -5.10
N GLU A 122 3.52 -8.78 -6.24
CA GLU A 122 4.00 -9.67 -7.28
C GLU A 122 5.30 -9.14 -7.89
N TRP A 123 5.33 -7.84 -8.14
CA TRP A 123 6.53 -7.19 -8.67
C TRP A 123 7.71 -7.35 -7.71
N TYR A 124 7.49 -7.16 -6.40
CA TYR A 124 8.56 -7.30 -5.42
C TYR A 124 9.11 -8.72 -5.37
N ALA A 125 8.24 -9.71 -5.48
CA ALA A 125 8.70 -11.10 -5.53
C ALA A 125 9.62 -11.34 -6.74
N GLU A 126 9.28 -10.73 -7.89
CA GLU A 126 10.13 -10.83 -9.08
C GLU A 126 11.44 -10.05 -8.93
N VAL A 127 11.41 -8.91 -8.25
CA VAL A 127 12.62 -8.14 -7.95
C VAL A 127 13.61 -8.99 -7.17
N LYS A 128 13.13 -9.72 -6.17
CA LYS A 128 14.00 -10.55 -5.34
C LYS A 128 14.69 -11.66 -6.12
N VAL A 129 14.07 -12.17 -7.17
CA VAL A 129 14.69 -13.21 -8.02
C VAL A 129 15.38 -12.61 -9.25
N GLY A 130 15.40 -11.31 -9.41
CA GLY A 130 16.12 -10.64 -10.50
C GLY A 130 15.40 -10.64 -11.83
N ALA A 131 14.09 -10.86 -11.85
CA ALA A 131 13.31 -11.00 -13.09
C ALA A 131 12.29 -9.88 -13.29
N ALA A 132 12.27 -8.86 -12.43
CA ALA A 132 11.22 -7.86 -12.45
C ALA A 132 11.36 -6.88 -13.62
N PRO A 133 10.25 -6.59 -14.33
CA PRO A 133 10.21 -5.43 -15.21
C PRO A 133 10.16 -4.14 -14.39
N GLU A 134 10.32 -3.01 -15.06
CA GLU A 134 10.18 -1.71 -14.40
C GLU A 134 8.74 -1.52 -13.93
N LEU A 135 8.57 -1.10 -12.68
CA LEU A 135 7.26 -0.81 -12.12
C LEU A 135 6.88 0.62 -12.51
N SER A 136 5.93 0.76 -13.42
CA SER A 136 5.56 2.07 -13.94
C SER A 136 4.09 2.07 -14.35
N SER A 137 3.40 3.19 -14.10
CA SER A 137 2.04 3.39 -14.57
C SER A 137 1.93 3.36 -16.08
N GLN A 138 3.00 3.65 -16.80
CA GLN A 138 3.01 3.63 -18.25
C GLN A 138 2.88 2.23 -18.83
N ASN A 139 3.19 1.21 -18.06
CA ASN A 139 3.06 -0.18 -18.51
C ASN A 139 1.64 -0.72 -18.34
N HIS A 140 0.81 -0.04 -17.57
CA HIS A 140 -0.53 -0.50 -17.25
C HIS A 140 -1.48 -0.56 -18.44
N PRO A 141 -1.53 0.46 -19.32
CA PRO A 141 -2.47 0.43 -20.44
C PRO A 141 -2.31 -0.78 -21.34
N GLN A 142 -1.08 -1.26 -21.45
CA GLN A 142 -0.80 -2.44 -22.28
C GLN A 142 -1.26 -3.72 -21.61
N MET A 143 -1.30 -3.74 -20.29
CA MET A 143 -1.74 -4.92 -19.53
C MET A 143 -3.25 -5.04 -19.46
N TRP A 144 -3.93 -3.91 -19.55
CA TRP A 144 -5.39 -3.86 -19.39
C TRP A 144 -6.16 -4.01 -20.71
N MET A 145 -5.48 -3.99 -21.82
CA MET A 145 -6.10 -4.14 -23.12
C MET A 145 -6.11 -5.58 -23.65
#